data_44ff5368e870a0b473b77ca02e40438e
#
_entry.id   44ff5368e870a0b473b77ca02e40438e
#
_cell.length_a   1.000
_cell.length_b   1.000
_cell.length_c   1.000
_cell.angle_alpha   90.00
_cell.angle_beta   90.00
_cell.angle_gamma   90.00
#
_symmetry.space_group_name_H-M   'P 1'
#
loop_
_entity.id
_entity.type
_entity.pdbx_description
1 polymer ?
#
loop_
_entity_poly.entity_id
_entity_poly.type
_entity_poly.pdbx_seq_one_letter_code
_entity_poly.pdbx_strand_id
1 'polypeptide(L)'
;PMINFWLGSEFGVGMLIVYLTWYPADQRAALKEESAPDAEPTNPSLKEMVKVLRMPALWVLIVFMLLTNTFYTVFDQQMFPTYYASLFPTEATGNTVYGILNSVQVFCESAMMGVVPIIMRKIGVRNALLLGGTVMFLRIGLCGIFHDPVMISIVKMFHAIEVPLFCLPAFRYFTLHFNPKLSATLYMVGFQIASQIGQVVFSTPLGMLHDRLGDRTTFLTISGIVLCAVVYGVFVIKKDNEQLDGDPFIRDSEQPMPSLAQDEARLA
;
A
#
# COMPACT_ATOMS: atom_id res chain seq x y z
N PRO A 1 27.40 -0.36 -0.50
CA PRO A 1 26.38 -0.57 -1.56
C PRO A 1 26.34 -2.01 -2.05
N MET A 2 27.48 -2.68 -2.29
CA MET A 2 27.52 -4.06 -2.80
C MET A 2 26.91 -5.09 -1.85
N ILE A 3 27.13 -4.99 -0.55
CA ILE A 3 26.60 -5.94 0.45
C ILE A 3 25.07 -6.01 0.40
N ASN A 4 24.40 -4.89 0.28
CA ASN A 4 22.94 -4.85 0.20
C ASN A 4 22.39 -5.48 -1.08
N PHE A 5 23.16 -5.38 -2.17
CA PHE A 5 22.80 -6.03 -3.44
C PHE A 5 22.92 -7.56 -3.35
N TRP A 6 23.98 -8.05 -2.71
CA TRP A 6 24.19 -9.49 -2.46
C TRP A 6 23.12 -10.05 -1.52
N LEU A 7 22.82 -9.38 -0.40
CA LEU A 7 21.77 -9.78 0.52
C LEU A 7 20.39 -9.81 -0.15
N GLY A 8 20.07 -8.84 -1.01
CA GLY A 8 18.82 -8.82 -1.76
C GLY A 8 18.70 -9.99 -2.76
N SER A 9 19.80 -10.36 -3.44
CA SER A 9 19.80 -11.51 -4.36
C SER A 9 19.73 -12.86 -3.63
N GLU A 10 20.37 -13.01 -2.47
CA GLU A 10 20.25 -14.23 -1.64
C GLU A 10 18.83 -14.40 -1.10
N PHE A 11 18.15 -13.30 -0.71
CA PHE A 11 16.75 -13.32 -0.32
C PHE A 11 15.84 -13.75 -1.49
N GLY A 12 16.10 -13.27 -2.70
CA GLY A 12 15.37 -13.68 -3.91
C GLY A 12 15.55 -15.17 -4.23
N VAL A 13 16.76 -15.68 -4.10
CA VAL A 13 17.06 -17.13 -4.26
C VAL A 13 16.39 -17.95 -3.15
N GLY A 14 16.42 -17.48 -1.90
CA GLY A 14 15.74 -18.12 -0.78
C GLY A 14 14.23 -18.21 -0.99
N MET A 15 13.60 -17.14 -1.45
CA MET A 15 12.17 -17.12 -1.80
C MET A 15 11.85 -18.07 -2.96
N LEU A 16 12.71 -18.15 -3.97
CA LEU A 16 12.57 -19.11 -5.07
C LEU A 16 12.64 -20.55 -4.57
N ILE A 17 13.58 -20.86 -3.67
CA ILE A 17 13.72 -22.20 -3.07
C ILE A 17 12.45 -22.53 -2.26
N VAL A 18 11.96 -21.62 -1.43
CA VAL A 18 10.72 -21.81 -0.66
C VAL A 18 9.53 -22.04 -1.60
N TYR A 19 9.42 -21.26 -2.67
CA TYR A 19 8.38 -21.45 -3.68
C TYR A 19 8.47 -22.83 -4.35
N LEU A 20 9.67 -23.24 -4.74
CA LEU A 20 9.87 -24.53 -5.41
C LEU A 20 9.71 -25.74 -4.48
N THR A 21 9.96 -25.60 -3.18
CA THR A 21 9.91 -26.71 -2.22
C THR A 21 8.55 -26.82 -1.51
N TRP A 22 7.92 -25.69 -1.23
CA TRP A 22 6.70 -25.64 -0.41
C TRP A 22 5.42 -25.47 -1.20
N TYR A 23 5.49 -24.97 -2.44
CA TYR A 23 4.30 -24.88 -3.27
C TYR A 23 3.97 -26.23 -3.90
N PRO A 24 2.77 -26.81 -3.65
CA PRO A 24 2.39 -28.10 -4.24
C PRO A 24 2.48 -28.08 -5.76
N ALA A 25 2.85 -29.22 -6.34
CA ALA A 25 3.08 -29.33 -7.79
C ALA A 25 1.81 -29.07 -8.62
N ASP A 26 0.65 -29.44 -8.08
CA ASP A 26 -0.69 -29.17 -8.62
C ASP A 26 -1.00 -27.66 -8.68
N GLN A 27 -0.69 -26.91 -7.63
CA GLN A 27 -0.86 -25.45 -7.65
C GLN A 27 0.14 -24.76 -8.60
N ARG A 28 1.36 -25.29 -8.75
CA ARG A 28 2.33 -24.81 -9.75
C ARG A 28 1.85 -25.12 -11.18
N ALA A 29 1.22 -26.27 -11.39
CA ALA A 29 0.64 -26.62 -12.68
C ALA A 29 -0.54 -25.72 -13.04
N ALA A 30 -1.44 -25.42 -12.09
CA ALA A 30 -2.55 -24.51 -12.27
C ALA A 30 -2.08 -23.06 -12.62
N LEU A 31 -1.06 -22.55 -11.93
CA LEU A 31 -0.46 -21.24 -12.27
C LEU A 31 0.22 -21.24 -13.65
N LYS A 32 0.72 -22.38 -14.09
CA LYS A 32 1.35 -22.54 -15.41
C LYS A 32 0.32 -22.67 -16.51
N GLU A 33 -0.82 -23.32 -16.26
CA GLU A 33 -1.96 -23.35 -17.17
C GLU A 33 -2.62 -21.97 -17.34
N GLU A 34 -2.73 -21.20 -16.24
CA GLU A 34 -3.22 -19.83 -16.29
C GLU A 34 -2.29 -18.89 -17.04
N SER A 35 -0.99 -19.25 -17.15
CA SER A 35 0.04 -18.55 -17.89
C SER A 35 0.29 -19.13 -19.30
N ALA A 36 -0.46 -20.14 -19.72
CA ALA A 36 -0.27 -20.79 -21.02
C ALA A 36 -0.69 -19.86 -22.18
N PRO A 37 0.02 -19.91 -23.34
CA PRO A 37 -0.27 -19.02 -24.48
C PRO A 37 -1.66 -19.21 -25.11
N ASP A 38 -2.30 -20.35 -24.84
CA ASP A 38 -3.64 -20.70 -25.35
C ASP A 38 -4.77 -20.36 -24.37
N ALA A 39 -4.47 -19.91 -23.15
CA ALA A 39 -5.45 -19.23 -22.33
C ALA A 39 -5.82 -17.95 -23.07
N GLU A 40 -7.10 -17.80 -23.43
CA GLU A 40 -7.58 -16.52 -24.01
C GLU A 40 -6.95 -15.38 -23.23
N PRO A 41 -6.29 -14.43 -23.92
CA PRO A 41 -5.56 -13.38 -23.21
C PRO A 41 -6.56 -12.63 -22.33
N THR A 42 -6.53 -12.94 -21.03
CA THR A 42 -7.31 -12.26 -20.00
C THR A 42 -6.81 -10.82 -19.79
N ASN A 43 -5.99 -10.33 -20.72
CA ASN A 43 -5.59 -8.94 -20.73
C ASN A 43 -6.83 -8.09 -21.04
N PRO A 44 -7.22 -7.22 -20.11
CA PRO A 44 -8.34 -6.34 -20.32
C PRO A 44 -8.12 -5.54 -21.61
N SER A 45 -9.13 -5.49 -22.46
CA SER A 45 -9.08 -4.69 -23.68
C SER A 45 -8.76 -3.23 -23.32
N LEU A 46 -7.96 -2.55 -24.16
CA LEU A 46 -7.71 -1.11 -24.01
C LEU A 46 -9.01 -0.30 -23.85
N LYS A 47 -10.10 -0.74 -24.50
CA LYS A 47 -11.43 -0.13 -24.36
C LYS A 47 -11.99 -0.29 -22.95
N GLU A 48 -11.79 -1.44 -22.30
CA GLU A 48 -12.23 -1.71 -20.92
C GLU A 48 -11.38 -0.88 -19.94
N MET A 49 -10.08 -0.81 -20.15
CA MET A 49 -9.21 0.05 -19.32
C MET A 49 -9.62 1.52 -19.42
N VAL A 50 -9.87 2.04 -20.62
CA VAL A 50 -10.33 3.43 -20.81
C VAL A 50 -11.69 3.66 -20.18
N LYS A 51 -12.59 2.67 -20.22
CA LYS A 51 -13.91 2.76 -19.60
C LYS A 51 -13.81 2.88 -18.07
N VAL A 52 -12.96 2.06 -17.44
CA VAL A 52 -12.72 2.13 -16.00
C VAL A 52 -12.00 3.43 -15.59
N LEU A 53 -11.04 3.90 -16.39
CA LEU A 53 -10.38 5.19 -16.15
C LEU A 53 -11.34 6.40 -16.24
N ARG A 54 -12.49 6.25 -16.87
CA ARG A 54 -13.54 7.30 -16.90
C ARG A 54 -14.47 7.26 -15.70
N MET A 55 -14.36 6.27 -14.83
CA MET A 55 -15.26 6.13 -13.68
C MET A 55 -14.92 7.16 -12.59
N PRO A 56 -15.87 7.99 -12.14
CA PRO A 56 -15.65 8.96 -11.07
C PRO A 56 -15.18 8.29 -9.76
N ALA A 57 -15.72 7.13 -9.44
CA ALA A 57 -15.39 6.38 -8.25
C ALA A 57 -13.89 5.98 -8.16
N LEU A 58 -13.27 5.67 -9.31
CA LEU A 58 -11.84 5.40 -9.38
C LEU A 58 -11.02 6.66 -9.04
N TRP A 59 -11.38 7.80 -9.62
CA TRP A 59 -10.66 9.06 -9.39
C TRP A 59 -10.75 9.54 -7.95
N VAL A 60 -11.87 9.33 -7.32
CA VAL A 60 -12.09 9.59 -5.89
C VAL A 60 -11.11 8.80 -5.03
N LEU A 61 -10.95 7.51 -5.32
CA LEU A 61 -9.98 6.65 -4.63
C LEU A 61 -8.52 7.06 -4.96
N ILE A 62 -8.23 7.37 -6.23
CA ILE A 62 -6.91 7.85 -6.65
C ILE A 62 -6.52 9.13 -5.90
N VAL A 63 -7.44 10.09 -5.75
CA VAL A 63 -7.19 11.33 -5.01
C VAL A 63 -6.88 11.03 -3.55
N PHE A 64 -7.63 10.14 -2.89
CA PHE A 64 -7.34 9.71 -1.53
C PHE A 64 -5.93 9.10 -1.42
N MET A 65 -5.61 8.18 -2.32
CA MET A 65 -4.30 7.50 -2.31
C MET A 65 -3.15 8.45 -2.63
N LEU A 66 -3.37 9.38 -3.54
CA LEU A 66 -2.38 10.40 -3.89
C LEU A 66 -2.11 11.33 -2.70
N LEU A 67 -3.16 11.82 -2.04
CA LEU A 67 -3.02 12.72 -0.89
C LEU A 67 -2.43 12.03 0.35
N THR A 68 -2.62 10.73 0.52
CA THR A 68 -2.02 9.96 1.62
C THR A 68 -0.63 9.46 1.24
N ASN A 69 -0.56 8.55 0.27
CA ASN A 69 0.66 7.80 -0.01
C ASN A 69 1.77 8.65 -0.63
N THR A 70 1.45 9.63 -1.50
CA THR A 70 2.47 10.48 -2.12
C THR A 70 3.17 11.34 -1.08
N PHE A 71 2.40 12.06 -0.25
CA PHE A 71 2.96 12.92 0.79
C PHE A 71 3.73 12.12 1.84
N TYR A 72 3.20 10.96 2.21
CA TYR A 72 3.86 10.01 3.06
C TYR A 72 5.20 9.54 2.48
N THR A 73 5.24 9.15 1.20
CA THR A 73 6.46 8.64 0.57
C THR A 73 7.53 9.71 0.41
N VAL A 74 7.16 10.95 0.07
CA VAL A 74 8.10 12.08 0.05
C VAL A 74 8.68 12.32 1.43
N PHE A 75 7.86 12.31 2.47
CA PHE A 75 8.34 12.40 3.84
C PHE A 75 9.29 11.26 4.20
N ASP A 76 8.86 10.02 4.03
CA ASP A 76 9.58 8.83 4.54
C ASP A 76 10.89 8.54 3.77
N GLN A 77 10.89 8.72 2.46
CA GLN A 77 12.04 8.36 1.62
C GLN A 77 13.00 9.50 1.37
N GLN A 78 12.52 10.76 1.33
CA GLN A 78 13.35 11.90 0.94
C GLN A 78 13.77 12.76 2.12
N MET A 79 12.89 12.97 3.11
CA MET A 79 13.13 13.89 4.21
C MET A 79 13.57 13.20 5.50
N PHE A 80 12.88 12.13 5.88
CA PHE A 80 13.08 11.48 7.17
C PHE A 80 14.51 10.93 7.38
N PRO A 81 15.18 10.27 6.42
CA PRO A 81 16.53 9.75 6.65
C PRO A 81 17.54 10.84 6.99
N THR A 82 17.50 11.96 6.26
CA THR A 82 18.39 13.11 6.50
C THR A 82 18.08 13.78 7.82
N TYR A 83 16.79 14.02 8.12
CA TYR A 83 16.36 14.54 9.41
C TYR A 83 16.80 13.63 10.57
N TYR A 84 16.60 12.32 10.46
CA TYR A 84 16.99 11.39 11.51
C TYR A 84 18.51 11.40 11.76
N ALA A 85 19.30 11.43 10.68
CA ALA A 85 20.76 11.49 10.80
C ALA A 85 21.24 12.79 11.48
N SER A 86 20.55 13.92 11.26
CA SER A 86 20.89 15.20 11.88
C SER A 86 20.65 15.28 13.39
N LEU A 87 19.88 14.34 13.97
CA LEU A 87 19.65 14.25 15.41
C LEU A 87 20.86 13.71 16.19
N PHE A 88 21.87 13.19 15.50
CA PHE A 88 23.06 12.59 16.13
C PHE A 88 24.28 13.49 16.01
N PRO A 89 25.29 13.33 16.90
CA PRO A 89 26.49 14.14 16.88
C PRO A 89 27.29 14.11 15.56
N THR A 90 27.19 12.99 14.83
CA THR A 90 27.76 12.85 13.48
C THR A 90 26.76 12.16 12.56
N GLU A 91 26.70 12.59 11.31
CA GLU A 91 25.83 11.96 10.30
C GLU A 91 26.15 10.47 10.09
N ALA A 92 27.43 10.08 10.21
CA ALA A 92 27.84 8.70 10.09
C ALA A 92 27.21 7.80 11.18
N THR A 93 27.15 8.31 12.41
CA THR A 93 26.48 7.61 13.53
C THR A 93 24.99 7.54 13.27
N GLY A 94 24.35 8.65 12.89
CA GLY A 94 22.93 8.73 12.59
C GLY A 94 22.53 7.75 11.46
N ASN A 95 23.28 7.72 10.38
CA ASN A 95 23.05 6.79 9.26
C ASN A 95 23.24 5.32 9.67
N THR A 96 24.17 5.00 10.55
CA THR A 96 24.37 3.64 11.06
C THR A 96 23.17 3.21 11.91
N VAL A 97 22.75 4.04 12.85
CA VAL A 97 21.58 3.78 13.71
C VAL A 97 20.31 3.67 12.87
N TYR A 98 20.13 4.57 11.89
CA TYR A 98 19.01 4.50 10.95
C TYR A 98 18.97 3.17 10.18
N GLY A 99 20.11 2.71 9.68
CA GLY A 99 20.21 1.43 8.97
C GLY A 99 19.79 0.23 9.83
N ILE A 100 20.22 0.19 11.10
CA ILE A 100 19.83 -0.87 12.05
C ILE A 100 18.33 -0.78 12.35
N LEU A 101 17.84 0.42 12.66
CA LEU A 101 16.43 0.65 12.97
C LEU A 101 15.53 0.28 11.79
N ASN A 102 15.94 0.65 10.58
CA ASN A 102 15.21 0.31 9.37
C ASN A 102 15.18 -1.21 9.11
N SER A 103 16.25 -1.94 9.42
CA SER A 103 16.27 -3.39 9.30
C SER A 103 15.30 -4.06 10.27
N VAL A 104 15.26 -3.60 11.52
CA VAL A 104 14.30 -4.08 12.53
C VAL A 104 12.87 -3.76 12.10
N GLN A 105 12.64 -2.55 11.61
CA GLN A 105 11.33 -2.12 11.12
C GLN A 105 10.81 -3.00 9.98
N VAL A 106 11.64 -3.29 8.96
CA VAL A 106 11.26 -4.14 7.82
C VAL A 106 10.92 -5.57 8.28
N PHE A 107 11.64 -6.10 9.26
CA PHE A 107 11.31 -7.39 9.84
C PHE A 107 9.94 -7.37 10.54
N CYS A 108 9.66 -6.35 11.35
CA CYS A 108 8.36 -6.16 11.99
C CYS A 108 7.23 -5.94 10.97
N GLU A 109 7.51 -5.20 9.89
CA GLU A 109 6.58 -4.98 8.77
C GLU A 109 6.18 -6.31 8.10
N SER A 110 7.15 -7.19 7.86
CA SER A 110 6.89 -8.51 7.30
C SER A 110 5.98 -9.35 8.20
N ALA A 111 6.20 -9.32 9.52
CA ALA A 111 5.33 -9.98 10.47
C ALA A 111 3.92 -9.36 10.48
N MET A 112 3.82 -8.04 10.40
CA MET A 112 2.56 -7.31 10.37
C MET A 112 1.74 -7.60 9.09
N MET A 113 2.38 -7.87 7.95
CA MET A 113 1.69 -8.32 6.73
C MET A 113 0.86 -9.60 6.96
N GLY A 114 1.31 -10.50 7.83
CA GLY A 114 0.54 -11.69 8.24
C GLY A 114 -0.65 -11.37 9.16
N VAL A 115 -0.57 -10.28 9.93
CA VAL A 115 -1.60 -9.87 10.89
C VAL A 115 -2.72 -9.05 10.23
N VAL A 116 -2.40 -8.23 9.24
CA VAL A 116 -3.35 -7.32 8.57
C VAL A 116 -4.59 -8.04 8.00
N PRO A 117 -4.52 -9.24 7.38
CA PRO A 117 -5.72 -9.96 6.96
C PRO A 117 -6.68 -10.27 8.11
N ILE A 118 -6.16 -10.53 9.32
CA ILE A 118 -6.98 -10.76 10.52
C ILE A 118 -7.68 -9.47 10.94
N ILE A 119 -6.97 -8.35 10.88
CA ILE A 119 -7.52 -7.02 11.17
C ILE A 119 -8.63 -6.70 10.16
N MET A 120 -8.39 -6.87 8.85
CA MET A 120 -9.38 -6.62 7.79
C MET A 120 -10.65 -7.45 7.97
N ARG A 121 -10.53 -8.72 8.43
CA ARG A 121 -11.70 -9.56 8.73
C ARG A 121 -12.56 -9.01 9.86
N LYS A 122 -11.95 -8.32 10.84
CA LYS A 122 -12.65 -7.79 12.02
C LYS A 122 -13.27 -6.42 11.78
N ILE A 123 -12.54 -5.50 11.16
CA ILE A 123 -12.96 -4.10 11.01
C ILE A 123 -13.39 -3.73 9.60
N GLY A 124 -13.19 -4.62 8.62
CA GLY A 124 -13.44 -4.38 7.19
C GLY A 124 -12.26 -3.74 6.48
N VAL A 125 -12.27 -3.81 5.15
CA VAL A 125 -11.18 -3.32 4.29
C VAL A 125 -11.11 -1.79 4.31
N ARG A 126 -12.26 -1.11 4.18
CA ARG A 126 -12.37 0.35 4.26
C ARG A 126 -11.78 0.90 5.55
N ASN A 127 -12.19 0.36 6.69
CA ASN A 127 -11.74 0.84 7.99
C ASN A 127 -10.25 0.54 8.23
N ALA A 128 -9.74 -0.60 7.74
CA ALA A 128 -8.32 -0.91 7.80
C ALA A 128 -7.49 0.08 6.97
N LEU A 129 -7.96 0.47 5.78
CA LEU A 129 -7.31 1.46 4.93
C LEU A 129 -7.27 2.85 5.60
N LEU A 130 -8.38 3.28 6.19
CA LEU A 130 -8.47 4.54 6.92
C LEU A 130 -7.59 4.52 8.19
N LEU A 131 -7.52 3.37 8.86
CA LEU A 131 -6.62 3.19 10.01
C LEU A 131 -5.16 3.33 9.60
N GLY A 132 -4.75 2.72 8.46
CA GLY A 132 -3.41 2.90 7.90
C GLY A 132 -3.07 4.37 7.65
N GLY A 133 -3.97 5.11 6.98
CA GLY A 133 -3.83 6.56 6.79
C GLY A 133 -3.77 7.35 8.10
N THR A 134 -4.54 6.93 9.13
CA THR A 134 -4.51 7.58 10.45
C THR A 134 -3.17 7.35 11.16
N VAL A 135 -2.60 6.15 11.07
CA VAL A 135 -1.27 5.87 11.62
C VAL A 135 -0.19 6.69 10.90
N MET A 136 -0.29 6.83 9.55
CA MET A 136 0.59 7.72 8.77
C MET A 136 0.52 9.17 9.27
N PHE A 137 -0.69 9.72 9.44
CA PHE A 137 -0.89 11.05 10.01
C PHE A 137 -0.22 11.20 11.37
N LEU A 138 -0.46 10.27 12.29
CA LEU A 138 0.10 10.31 13.63
C LEU A 138 1.63 10.24 13.60
N ARG A 139 2.21 9.34 12.82
CA ARG A 139 3.66 9.19 12.71
C ARG A 139 4.34 10.47 12.21
N ILE A 140 3.86 11.02 11.10
CA ILE A 140 4.44 12.23 10.52
C ILE A 140 4.30 13.41 11.49
N GLY A 141 3.13 13.57 12.11
CA GLY A 141 2.87 14.63 13.08
C GLY A 141 3.76 14.53 14.33
N LEU A 142 3.94 13.32 14.84
CA LEU A 142 4.82 13.07 15.99
C LEU A 142 6.30 13.36 15.66
N CYS A 143 6.74 13.08 14.42
CA CYS A 143 8.08 13.48 13.97
C CYS A 143 8.24 15.01 13.90
N GLY A 144 7.17 15.76 13.66
CA GLY A 144 7.20 17.22 13.73
C GLY A 144 7.17 17.79 15.16
N ILE A 145 6.75 16.99 16.14
CA ILE A 145 6.64 17.42 17.54
C ILE A 145 7.89 17.05 18.34
N PHE A 146 8.34 15.81 18.23
CA PHE A 146 9.49 15.30 18.96
C PHE A 146 10.80 15.60 18.23
N HIS A 147 11.88 15.76 19.02
CA HIS A 147 13.24 16.04 18.53
C HIS A 147 14.27 15.12 19.19
N ASP A 148 13.84 14.30 20.14
CA ASP A 148 14.71 13.33 20.81
C ASP A 148 14.93 12.11 19.93
N PRO A 149 16.18 11.67 19.67
CA PRO A 149 16.47 10.51 18.81
C PRO A 149 15.77 9.22 19.24
N VAL A 150 15.60 9.01 20.55
CA VAL A 150 14.94 7.80 21.08
C VAL A 150 13.45 7.84 20.78
N MET A 151 12.78 8.98 21.01
CA MET A 151 11.36 9.16 20.71
C MET A 151 11.09 9.04 19.22
N ILE A 152 11.93 9.63 18.37
CA ILE A 152 11.82 9.50 16.91
C ILE A 152 12.04 8.06 16.46
N SER A 153 12.94 7.31 17.11
CA SER A 153 13.13 5.89 16.81
C SER A 153 11.87 5.06 17.12
N ILE A 154 11.21 5.33 18.25
CA ILE A 154 9.93 4.70 18.60
C ILE A 154 8.84 5.05 17.58
N VAL A 155 8.74 6.33 17.21
CA VAL A 155 7.78 6.81 16.19
C VAL A 155 8.06 6.17 14.83
N LYS A 156 9.33 5.98 14.46
CA LYS A 156 9.71 5.28 13.21
C LYS A 156 9.15 3.86 13.16
N MET A 157 9.05 3.15 14.28
CA MET A 157 8.51 1.79 14.30
C MET A 157 7.02 1.70 13.89
N PHE A 158 6.26 2.80 13.94
CA PHE A 158 4.88 2.82 13.41
C PHE A 158 4.82 2.54 11.90
N HIS A 159 5.92 2.76 11.18
CA HIS A 159 6.06 2.38 9.77
C HIS A 159 5.77 0.90 9.53
N ALA A 160 6.21 0.04 10.43
CA ALA A 160 5.96 -1.40 10.35
C ALA A 160 4.45 -1.76 10.39
N ILE A 161 3.62 -0.87 10.93
CA ILE A 161 2.17 -1.05 11.05
C ILE A 161 1.44 -0.38 9.88
N GLU A 162 1.80 0.86 9.57
CA GLU A 162 1.07 1.70 8.63
C GLU A 162 1.15 1.20 7.19
N VAL A 163 2.34 0.75 6.74
CA VAL A 163 2.53 0.30 5.35
C VAL A 163 1.70 -0.94 5.04
N PRO A 164 1.75 -2.02 5.82
CA PRO A 164 0.87 -3.17 5.60
C PRO A 164 -0.61 -2.82 5.73
N LEU A 165 -0.99 -1.97 6.70
CA LEU A 165 -2.38 -1.52 6.91
C LEU A 165 -2.89 -0.59 5.80
N PHE A 166 -2.02 -0.03 4.99
CA PHE A 166 -2.41 0.78 3.83
C PHE A 166 -2.37 -0.04 2.54
N CYS A 167 -1.26 -0.71 2.23
CA CYS A 167 -1.05 -1.41 0.96
C CYS A 167 -1.98 -2.62 0.77
N LEU A 168 -2.11 -3.49 1.79
CA LEU A 168 -2.94 -4.70 1.66
C LEU A 168 -4.44 -4.36 1.57
N PRO A 169 -5.02 -3.48 2.40
CA PRO A 169 -6.39 -3.04 2.23
C PRO A 169 -6.62 -2.29 0.92
N ALA A 170 -5.67 -1.48 0.44
CA ALA A 170 -5.77 -0.82 -0.86
C ALA A 170 -5.92 -1.84 -1.99
N PHE A 171 -5.05 -2.85 -2.06
CA PHE A 171 -5.17 -3.92 -3.04
C PHE A 171 -6.50 -4.68 -2.90
N ARG A 172 -6.89 -5.03 -1.66
CA ARG A 172 -8.14 -5.72 -1.40
C ARG A 172 -9.37 -4.89 -1.77
N TYR A 173 -9.32 -3.58 -1.58
CA TYR A 173 -10.39 -2.67 -1.99
C TYR A 173 -10.63 -2.73 -3.51
N PHE A 174 -9.57 -2.73 -4.31
CA PHE A 174 -9.71 -2.90 -5.76
C PHE A 174 -10.32 -4.27 -6.13
N THR A 175 -9.96 -5.34 -5.43
CA THR A 175 -10.53 -6.67 -5.69
C THR A 175 -11.98 -6.84 -5.24
N LEU A 176 -12.44 -6.04 -4.28
CA LEU A 176 -13.82 -6.07 -3.79
C LEU A 176 -14.77 -5.27 -4.69
N HIS A 177 -14.33 -4.08 -5.12
CA HIS A 177 -15.19 -3.12 -5.78
C HIS A 177 -15.05 -3.09 -7.30
N PHE A 178 -14.04 -3.73 -7.86
CA PHE A 178 -13.79 -3.78 -9.30
C PHE A 178 -13.65 -5.23 -9.79
N ASN A 179 -13.74 -5.43 -11.11
CA ASN A 179 -13.57 -6.75 -11.71
C ASN A 179 -12.19 -7.34 -11.30
N PRO A 180 -12.14 -8.58 -10.76
CA PRO A 180 -10.90 -9.23 -10.36
C PRO A 180 -9.83 -9.27 -11.46
N LYS A 181 -10.22 -9.40 -12.74
CA LYS A 181 -9.31 -9.38 -13.89
C LYS A 181 -8.61 -8.02 -14.09
N LEU A 182 -9.24 -6.94 -13.62
CA LEU A 182 -8.72 -5.57 -13.74
C LEU A 182 -8.07 -5.08 -12.45
N SER A 183 -8.33 -5.74 -11.32
CA SER A 183 -7.92 -5.27 -9.99
C SER A 183 -6.42 -5.04 -9.88
N ALA A 184 -5.59 -5.96 -10.38
CA ALA A 184 -4.15 -5.81 -10.38
C ALA A 184 -3.69 -4.61 -11.22
N THR A 185 -4.26 -4.45 -12.41
CA THR A 185 -3.95 -3.32 -13.30
C THR A 185 -4.41 -2.00 -12.67
N LEU A 186 -5.60 -1.96 -12.06
CA LEU A 186 -6.12 -0.78 -11.38
C LEU A 186 -5.29 -0.40 -10.15
N TYR A 187 -4.82 -1.37 -9.38
CA TYR A 187 -3.90 -1.13 -8.29
C TYR A 187 -2.58 -0.55 -8.79
N MET A 188 -2.01 -1.13 -9.86
CA MET A 188 -0.77 -0.62 -10.45
C MET A 188 -0.93 0.80 -11.01
N VAL A 189 -1.97 1.06 -11.79
CA VAL A 189 -2.22 2.36 -12.42
C VAL A 189 -2.77 3.37 -11.42
N GLY A 190 -3.81 3.01 -10.69
CA GLY A 190 -4.52 3.91 -9.79
C GLY A 190 -3.78 4.20 -8.49
N PHE A 191 -2.90 3.31 -8.05
CA PHE A 191 -2.14 3.49 -6.82
C PHE A 191 -0.66 3.73 -7.10
N GLN A 192 0.05 2.78 -7.71
CA GLN A 192 1.50 2.87 -7.87
C GLN A 192 1.92 3.99 -8.82
N ILE A 193 1.38 4.02 -10.05
CA ILE A 193 1.76 5.04 -11.04
C ILE A 193 1.29 6.41 -10.59
N ALA A 194 0.07 6.55 -10.07
CA ALA A 194 -0.43 7.82 -9.56
C ALA A 194 0.44 8.36 -8.42
N SER A 195 0.88 7.51 -7.49
CA SER A 195 1.79 7.87 -6.41
C SER A 195 3.16 8.32 -6.93
N GLN A 196 3.73 7.64 -7.92
CA GLN A 196 5.01 8.03 -8.52
C GLN A 196 4.91 9.39 -9.25
N ILE A 197 3.85 9.61 -10.01
CA ILE A 197 3.61 10.92 -10.64
C ILE A 197 3.45 12.00 -9.56
N GLY A 198 2.70 11.70 -8.50
CA GLY A 198 2.54 12.60 -7.37
C GLY A 198 3.87 12.95 -6.70
N GLN A 199 4.76 11.97 -6.51
CA GLN A 199 6.09 12.22 -5.96
C GLN A 199 6.90 13.18 -6.85
N VAL A 200 6.92 12.96 -8.16
CA VAL A 200 7.62 13.86 -9.11
C VAL A 200 7.08 15.30 -9.02
N VAL A 201 5.76 15.45 -8.93
CA VAL A 201 5.11 16.77 -8.89
C VAL A 201 5.33 17.47 -7.53
N PHE A 202 5.21 16.73 -6.42
CA PHE A 202 5.20 17.32 -5.08
C PHE A 202 6.55 17.33 -4.38
N SER A 203 7.56 16.56 -4.83
CA SER A 203 8.89 16.57 -4.19
C SER A 203 9.53 17.95 -4.20
N THR A 204 9.51 18.65 -5.33
CA THR A 204 10.10 20.01 -5.43
C THR A 204 9.39 21.03 -4.55
N PRO A 205 8.05 21.20 -4.60
CA PRO A 205 7.35 22.11 -3.70
C PRO A 205 7.56 21.80 -2.21
N LEU A 206 7.56 20.52 -1.84
CA LEU A 206 7.80 20.12 -0.46
C LEU A 206 9.25 20.32 -0.03
N GLY A 207 10.22 20.10 -0.92
CA GLY A 207 11.61 20.44 -0.68
C GLY A 207 11.80 21.96 -0.46
N MET A 208 11.20 22.79 -1.30
CA MET A 208 11.21 24.26 -1.12
C MET A 208 10.54 24.69 0.19
N LEU A 209 9.48 24.01 0.61
CA LEU A 209 8.82 24.25 1.89
C LEU A 209 9.76 23.90 3.05
N HIS A 210 10.43 22.76 2.96
CA HIS A 210 11.42 22.30 3.93
C HIS A 210 12.60 23.28 4.07
N ASP A 211 13.15 23.74 2.95
CA ASP A 211 14.27 24.70 2.94
C ASP A 211 13.90 26.06 3.57
N ARG A 212 12.62 26.47 3.44
CA ARG A 212 12.15 27.77 3.98
C ARG A 212 11.68 27.70 5.42
N LEU A 213 10.98 26.63 5.80
CA LEU A 213 10.27 26.55 7.07
C LEU A 213 10.86 25.51 8.04
N GLY A 214 11.85 24.72 7.58
CA GLY A 214 12.50 23.67 8.35
C GLY A 214 11.64 22.40 8.52
N ASP A 215 12.24 21.39 9.14
CA ASP A 215 11.67 20.05 9.33
C ASP A 215 10.32 20.07 10.02
N ARG A 216 10.25 20.73 11.18
CA ARG A 216 9.06 20.73 12.03
C ARG A 216 7.82 21.19 11.29
N THR A 217 7.89 22.37 10.68
CA THR A 217 6.75 22.98 10.00
C THR A 217 6.35 22.18 8.77
N THR A 218 7.33 21.64 8.05
CA THR A 218 7.10 20.80 6.87
C THR A 218 6.39 19.50 7.26
N PHE A 219 6.86 18.81 8.31
CA PHE A 219 6.25 17.56 8.77
C PHE A 219 4.82 17.78 9.30
N LEU A 220 4.60 18.86 10.06
CA LEU A 220 3.24 19.21 10.50
C LEU A 220 2.31 19.56 9.33
N THR A 221 2.83 20.23 8.30
CA THR A 221 2.07 20.54 7.08
C THR A 221 1.70 19.25 6.33
N ILE A 222 2.65 18.35 6.11
CA ILE A 222 2.41 17.06 5.47
C ILE A 222 1.41 16.24 6.28
N SER A 223 1.59 16.18 7.61
CA SER A 223 0.66 15.52 8.52
C SER A 223 -0.76 16.09 8.39
N GLY A 224 -0.91 17.41 8.33
CA GLY A 224 -2.19 18.08 8.11
C GLY A 224 -2.84 17.69 6.78
N ILE A 225 -2.07 17.59 5.69
CA ILE A 225 -2.57 17.14 4.38
C ILE A 225 -3.06 15.69 4.47
N VAL A 226 -2.28 14.80 5.10
CA VAL A 226 -2.67 13.40 5.30
C VAL A 226 -3.94 13.29 6.17
N LEU A 227 -4.06 14.12 7.22
CA LEU A 227 -5.29 14.17 8.01
C LEU A 227 -6.49 14.59 7.17
N CYS A 228 -6.36 15.64 6.36
CA CYS A 228 -7.42 16.05 5.44
C CYS A 228 -7.79 14.93 4.47
N ALA A 229 -6.80 14.18 3.98
CA ALA A 229 -7.04 13.03 3.11
C ALA A 229 -7.79 11.91 3.84
N VAL A 230 -7.44 11.60 5.10
CA VAL A 230 -8.16 10.60 5.91
C VAL A 230 -9.60 11.04 6.14
N VAL A 231 -9.83 12.30 6.52
CA VAL A 231 -11.18 12.86 6.68
C VAL A 231 -11.97 12.76 5.36
N TYR A 232 -11.36 13.16 4.24
CA TYR A 232 -11.94 12.97 2.91
C TYR A 232 -12.30 11.50 2.66
N GLY A 233 -11.38 10.57 2.96
CA GLY A 233 -11.58 9.14 2.81
C GLY A 233 -12.77 8.59 3.61
N VAL A 234 -13.03 9.11 4.82
CA VAL A 234 -14.20 8.73 5.64
C VAL A 234 -15.52 9.00 4.90
N PHE A 235 -15.61 10.08 4.14
CA PHE A 235 -16.85 10.45 3.42
C PHE A 235 -16.97 9.78 2.06
N VAL A 236 -15.86 9.43 1.43
CA VAL A 236 -15.83 9.12 0.00
C VAL A 236 -15.53 7.65 -0.29
N ILE A 237 -14.74 6.98 0.56
CA ILE A 237 -14.45 5.56 0.39
C ILE A 237 -15.68 4.75 0.78
N LYS A 238 -16.19 3.96 -0.16
CA LYS A 238 -17.36 3.10 0.02
C LYS A 238 -17.09 1.99 1.04
N LYS A 239 -18.15 1.58 1.73
CA LYS A 239 -18.08 0.42 2.63
C LYS A 239 -17.96 -0.87 1.83
N ASP A 240 -17.45 -1.92 2.47
CA ASP A 240 -17.15 -3.19 1.83
C ASP A 240 -18.37 -3.88 1.18
N ASN A 241 -19.57 -3.56 1.65
CA ASN A 241 -20.84 -4.07 1.16
C ASN A 241 -21.62 -3.09 0.26
N GLU A 242 -21.05 -1.93 -0.05
CA GLU A 242 -21.67 -0.94 -0.94
C GLU A 242 -21.18 -1.13 -2.37
N GLN A 243 -22.09 -1.20 -3.34
CA GLN A 243 -21.75 -1.21 -4.75
C GLN A 243 -21.29 0.18 -5.21
N LEU A 244 -20.36 0.21 -6.17
CA LEU A 244 -19.98 1.43 -6.86
C LEU A 244 -21.00 1.70 -7.98
N ASP A 245 -21.84 2.71 -7.81
CA ASP A 245 -22.84 3.09 -8.80
C ASP A 245 -22.20 3.34 -10.18
N GLY A 246 -22.75 2.68 -11.19
CA GLY A 246 -22.33 2.85 -12.59
C GLY A 246 -21.12 2.03 -13.03
N ASP A 247 -20.59 1.13 -12.20
CA ASP A 247 -19.56 0.19 -12.61
C ASP A 247 -20.17 -1.00 -13.37
N PRO A 248 -19.92 -1.16 -14.67
CA PRO A 248 -20.40 -2.30 -15.44
C PRO A 248 -19.67 -3.61 -15.11
N PHE A 249 -18.66 -3.56 -14.24
CA PHE A 249 -17.82 -4.69 -13.85
C PHE A 249 -17.99 -5.07 -12.38
N ILE A 250 -18.95 -4.44 -11.66
CA ILE A 250 -19.28 -4.90 -10.33
C ILE A 250 -19.80 -6.33 -10.43
N ARG A 251 -19.24 -7.16 -9.63
CA ARG A 251 -19.72 -8.49 -9.41
C ARG A 251 -21.13 -8.38 -8.84
N ASP A 252 -22.13 -8.90 -9.54
CA ASP A 252 -23.45 -9.12 -8.94
C ASP A 252 -23.22 -10.00 -7.70
N SER A 253 -23.21 -9.38 -6.54
CA SER A 253 -23.10 -10.07 -5.25
C SER A 253 -24.36 -10.89 -4.94
N GLU A 254 -25.33 -10.86 -5.84
CA GLU A 254 -26.58 -11.63 -5.80
C GLU A 254 -26.58 -12.92 -6.61
N GLN A 255 -25.48 -13.34 -7.23
CA GLN A 255 -25.43 -14.77 -7.57
C GLN A 255 -25.19 -15.54 -6.28
N PRO A 256 -26.22 -16.19 -5.71
CA PRO A 256 -26.01 -17.09 -4.59
C PRO A 256 -24.94 -18.07 -5.04
N MET A 257 -23.91 -18.28 -4.20
CA MET A 257 -22.99 -19.39 -4.44
C MET A 257 -23.84 -20.63 -4.76
N PRO A 258 -23.56 -21.35 -5.86
CA PRO A 258 -24.26 -22.59 -6.12
C PRO A 258 -24.25 -23.38 -4.82
N SER A 259 -25.41 -23.64 -4.27
CA SER A 259 -25.51 -24.41 -3.03
C SER A 259 -24.87 -25.77 -3.30
N LEU A 260 -24.06 -26.26 -2.35
CA LEU A 260 -23.44 -27.59 -2.46
C LEU A 260 -24.44 -28.68 -2.90
N ALA A 261 -25.75 -28.48 -2.63
CA ALA A 261 -26.84 -29.30 -3.11
C ALA A 261 -27.03 -29.31 -4.65
N GLN A 262 -26.54 -28.29 -5.38
CA GLN A 262 -26.61 -28.28 -6.85
C GLN A 262 -25.43 -29.02 -7.49
N ASP A 263 -24.32 -29.14 -6.82
CA ASP A 263 -23.18 -29.94 -7.28
C ASP A 263 -23.43 -31.45 -7.03
N GLU A 264 -24.09 -31.81 -5.94
CA GLU A 264 -24.50 -33.18 -5.71
C GLU A 264 -25.54 -33.67 -6.72
N ALA A 265 -26.44 -32.80 -7.18
CA ALA A 265 -27.41 -33.12 -8.22
C ALA A 265 -26.82 -33.23 -9.64
N ARG A 266 -25.58 -32.75 -9.87
CA ARG A 266 -24.85 -32.92 -11.15
C ARG A 266 -23.99 -34.16 -11.17
N LEU A 267 -23.71 -34.76 -10.02
CA LEU A 267 -22.91 -35.97 -9.88
C LEU A 267 -23.75 -37.25 -9.68
N ALA A 268 -25.07 -37.13 -9.56
CA ALA A 268 -26.04 -38.21 -9.55
C ALA A 268 -26.68 -38.39 -10.93
#